data_29757185990c5691e3222347b960f630
#
_entry.id   29757185990c5691e3222347b960f630
#
_cell.length_a   1.000
_cell.length_b   1.000
_cell.length_c   1.000
_cell.angle_alpha   90.00
_cell.angle_beta   90.00
_cell.angle_gamma   90.00
#
_symmetry.space_group_name_H-M   'P 1'
#
loop_
_entity.id
_entity.type
_entity.pdbx_description
1 polymer ?
#
loop_
_entity_poly.entity_id
_entity_poly.type
_entity_poly.pdbx_seq_one_letter_code
_entity_poly.pdbx_strand_id
1 'polypeptide(L)'
;MTPVLIEQPLRPSEASALAELIFQVAEGKVLNEDLRARLNSRIGNLNLGSIVPYTGSLAKDPTHVSAYYIAVDGVHNGRTTQLLLYMAPASAPMSSLFPKPVLIGRMRPGGGREIVVNAIPFDSSSYDHIRTFAEKVDKAFLPRPQGALPAIAVGNRHPELSLPATFEAFRTIYKTLGVNLASTVQLSATREMTTEAAIAARDGEDPLAPGHTRVSIKHLYHAGLWAAIRAGWREGYNAEADHFIVSGSNDAEIASSIEATKEAIKQAAGYTKFTTDTSRLFELRADPRHPSPWTDTEVADRFEQIFKPDDQSWILEEFSKRLETAAETFEFSKTAIQRLAVKFGRSLQVNADLFDAIRRAKAANGLNRTFDFEPSIDEADTLTASAELFFYMHWLKSHGRPAQLVPPNLGFKKRQSYPETTAALVAYAEHKMWPELLPRVEAEFGGDPIAELYSRVKDLAALARHFNGTLSIHSGSGKQAQVLNQIGRATSGRVNYKISGELQLQLFDVLSEQPEGSKCRLLFERMAARCNSFAAAGAFGEESALAAKYSGSYLGEASKGRTDGNLFLVFWLGNVVGSKDTDGRFFKRHLDELPPEIVKEAQVRNTQYIIWLATQLRG
;
A
#
# COMPACT_ATOMS: atom_id res chain seq x y z
N MET A 1 1.60 -7.50 32.04
CA MET A 1 2.13 -8.22 30.87
C MET A 1 2.91 -9.41 31.35
N THR A 2 2.35 -10.61 31.19
CA THR A 2 3.03 -11.87 31.52
C THR A 2 4.19 -12.01 30.55
N PRO A 3 5.42 -12.32 30.99
CA PRO A 3 6.52 -12.57 30.08
C PRO A 3 6.13 -13.79 29.23
N VAL A 4 6.09 -13.61 27.91
CA VAL A 4 6.00 -14.73 26.99
C VAL A 4 7.25 -15.57 27.24
N LEU A 5 7.09 -16.72 27.87
CA LEU A 5 8.13 -17.73 27.94
C LEU A 5 8.47 -18.06 26.49
N ILE A 6 9.68 -17.71 26.07
CA ILE A 6 10.26 -18.23 24.83
C ILE A 6 10.56 -19.71 25.16
N GLU A 7 9.59 -20.59 24.95
CA GLU A 7 9.86 -22.02 24.86
C GLU A 7 10.88 -22.15 23.71
N GLN A 8 12.06 -22.65 24.01
CA GLN A 8 13.25 -22.60 23.17
C GLN A 8 12.98 -23.14 21.74
N PRO A 9 12.69 -22.29 20.75
CA PRO A 9 12.45 -22.76 19.39
C PRO A 9 13.76 -23.02 18.62
N LEU A 10 14.91 -22.70 19.24
CA LEU A 10 16.21 -22.80 18.59
C LEU A 10 17.08 -23.86 19.27
N ARG A 11 17.68 -24.74 18.48
CA ARG A 11 18.70 -25.66 18.97
C ARG A 11 20.00 -24.87 19.23
N PRO A 12 20.57 -24.90 20.45
CA PRO A 12 21.79 -24.16 20.79
C PRO A 12 22.97 -24.48 19.86
N SER A 13 23.08 -25.72 19.39
CA SER A 13 24.13 -26.15 18.45
C SER A 13 24.00 -25.47 17.08
N GLU A 14 22.79 -25.30 16.56
CA GLU A 14 22.56 -24.64 15.28
C GLU A 14 22.78 -23.12 15.38
N ALA A 15 22.32 -22.49 16.47
CA ALA A 15 22.60 -21.08 16.74
C ALA A 15 24.10 -20.81 16.87
N SER A 16 24.83 -21.72 17.52
CA SER A 16 26.29 -21.65 17.63
C SER A 16 26.99 -21.81 16.29
N ALA A 17 26.57 -22.79 15.46
CA ALA A 17 27.13 -23.00 14.13
C ALA A 17 26.92 -21.78 13.21
N LEU A 18 25.73 -21.17 13.25
CA LEU A 18 25.45 -19.94 12.51
C LEU A 18 26.34 -18.79 12.99
N ALA A 19 26.49 -18.62 14.30
CA ALA A 19 27.33 -17.57 14.87
C ALA A 19 28.80 -17.78 14.49
N GLU A 20 29.32 -19.00 14.55
CA GLU A 20 30.69 -19.33 14.12
C GLU A 20 30.94 -18.92 12.67
N LEU A 21 30.03 -19.30 11.77
CA LEU A 21 30.13 -18.94 10.36
C LEU A 21 30.12 -17.41 10.17
N ILE A 22 29.25 -16.68 10.89
CA ILE A 22 29.19 -15.22 10.79
C ILE A 22 30.51 -14.59 11.23
N PHE A 23 31.09 -15.02 12.34
CA PHE A 23 32.39 -14.51 12.78
C PHE A 23 33.50 -14.82 11.79
N GLN A 24 33.59 -16.07 11.26
CA GLN A 24 34.56 -16.42 10.23
C GLN A 24 34.47 -15.57 8.97
N VAL A 25 33.26 -15.21 8.55
CA VAL A 25 33.02 -14.51 7.30
C VAL A 25 33.10 -12.99 7.49
N ALA A 26 32.58 -12.43 8.58
CA ALA A 26 32.33 -11.00 8.76
C ALA A 26 33.32 -10.29 9.69
N GLU A 27 34.08 -11.03 10.55
CA GLU A 27 34.97 -10.38 11.51
C GLU A 27 36.05 -9.54 10.82
N GLY A 28 36.22 -8.30 11.27
CA GLY A 28 37.17 -7.35 10.73
C GLY A 28 36.83 -6.78 9.35
N LYS A 29 35.70 -7.17 8.74
CA LYS A 29 35.33 -6.77 7.38
C LYS A 29 34.15 -5.77 7.37
N VAL A 30 34.02 -5.07 6.25
CA VAL A 30 32.84 -4.23 5.96
C VAL A 30 31.71 -5.14 5.50
N LEU A 31 30.52 -4.95 6.08
CA LEU A 31 29.30 -5.68 5.66
C LEU A 31 28.74 -5.04 4.39
N ASN A 32 29.03 -5.65 3.25
CA ASN A 32 28.50 -5.28 1.94
C ASN A 32 27.69 -6.44 1.33
N GLU A 33 27.10 -6.24 0.17
CA GLU A 33 26.28 -7.25 -0.51
C GLU A 33 27.09 -8.51 -0.88
N ASP A 34 28.35 -8.37 -1.32
CA ASP A 34 29.20 -9.49 -1.65
C ASP A 34 29.49 -10.37 -0.43
N LEU A 35 29.67 -9.75 0.74
CA LEU A 35 29.88 -10.50 1.98
C LEU A 35 28.61 -11.23 2.40
N ARG A 36 27.44 -10.58 2.29
CA ARG A 36 26.13 -11.21 2.58
C ARG A 36 25.83 -12.35 1.61
N ALA A 37 26.13 -12.20 0.32
CA ALA A 37 26.00 -13.25 -0.69
C ALA A 37 26.90 -14.46 -0.38
N ARG A 38 28.18 -14.22 -0.02
CA ARG A 38 29.09 -15.28 0.42
C ARG A 38 28.62 -15.99 1.69
N LEU A 39 28.09 -15.23 2.66
CA LEU A 39 27.52 -15.80 3.87
C LEU A 39 26.33 -16.69 3.53
N ASN A 40 25.42 -16.22 2.69
CA ASN A 40 24.24 -16.97 2.24
C ASN A 40 24.62 -18.30 1.56
N SER A 41 25.61 -18.28 0.67
CA SER A 41 26.13 -19.48 0.02
C SER A 41 26.69 -20.49 1.02
N ARG A 42 27.43 -20.02 2.03
CA ARG A 42 28.01 -20.89 3.05
C ARG A 42 27.01 -21.44 4.06
N ILE A 43 25.95 -20.66 4.37
CA ILE A 43 24.82 -21.11 5.21
C ILE A 43 24.14 -22.33 4.59
N GLY A 44 23.99 -22.38 3.27
CA GLY A 44 23.42 -23.53 2.58
C GLY A 44 24.16 -24.87 2.83
N ASN A 45 25.39 -24.80 3.32
CA ASN A 45 26.19 -25.99 3.68
C ASN A 45 26.05 -26.36 5.18
N LEU A 46 25.35 -25.55 5.98
CA LEU A 46 25.08 -25.84 7.39
C LEU A 46 23.79 -26.63 7.53
N ASN A 47 23.78 -27.59 8.44
CA ASN A 47 22.55 -28.29 8.82
C ASN A 47 21.81 -27.45 9.87
N LEU A 48 20.98 -26.52 9.43
CA LEU A 48 20.19 -25.63 10.27
C LEU A 48 18.70 -26.02 10.22
N GLY A 49 18.37 -27.24 10.69
CA GLY A 49 17.01 -27.77 10.60
C GLY A 49 15.94 -26.97 11.39
N SER A 50 16.35 -26.19 12.41
CA SER A 50 15.45 -25.36 13.22
C SER A 50 15.63 -23.85 13.02
N ILE A 51 16.58 -23.42 12.17
CA ILE A 51 16.88 -21.99 11.98
C ILE A 51 16.88 -21.63 10.50
N VAL A 52 16.08 -20.62 10.13
CA VAL A 52 16.11 -19.98 8.82
C VAL A 52 16.68 -18.56 8.98
N PRO A 53 17.95 -18.33 8.63
CA PRO A 53 18.57 -17.01 8.78
C PRO A 53 18.28 -16.10 7.58
N TYR A 54 18.08 -14.82 7.85
CA TYR A 54 17.92 -13.77 6.85
C TYR A 54 19.22 -12.99 6.71
N THR A 55 20.11 -13.44 5.84
CA THR A 55 21.47 -12.89 5.68
C THR A 55 21.49 -11.41 5.31
N GLY A 56 20.47 -10.94 4.60
CA GLY A 56 20.28 -9.51 4.29
C GLY A 56 20.13 -8.63 5.52
N SER A 57 19.64 -9.16 6.64
CA SER A 57 19.49 -8.43 7.89
C SER A 57 20.77 -8.29 8.71
N LEU A 58 21.86 -9.01 8.32
CA LEU A 58 23.11 -8.97 9.06
C LEU A 58 23.62 -7.54 9.21
N ALA A 59 23.82 -7.11 10.45
CA ALA A 59 24.31 -5.80 10.81
C ALA A 59 25.30 -5.87 11.99
N LYS A 60 26.20 -4.88 12.08
CA LYS A 60 27.09 -4.72 13.24
C LYS A 60 26.37 -3.95 14.35
N ASP A 61 26.71 -4.27 15.58
CA ASP A 61 26.31 -3.45 16.71
C ASP A 61 27.04 -2.09 16.63
N PRO A 62 26.33 -0.96 16.69
CA PRO A 62 26.95 0.37 16.62
C PRO A 62 27.80 0.71 17.85
N THR A 63 27.59 0.02 18.97
CA THR A 63 28.32 0.21 20.23
C THR A 63 29.46 -0.80 20.43
N HIS A 64 29.44 -1.92 19.67
CA HIS A 64 30.39 -3.01 19.78
C HIS A 64 30.87 -3.52 18.42
N VAL A 65 32.09 -3.14 18.02
CA VAL A 65 32.67 -3.44 16.69
C VAL A 65 32.74 -4.96 16.38
N SER A 66 32.78 -5.80 17.41
CA SER A 66 32.85 -7.25 17.27
C SER A 66 31.53 -7.96 17.61
N ALA A 67 30.42 -7.26 17.59
CA ALA A 67 29.10 -7.84 17.82
C ALA A 67 28.21 -7.69 16.57
N TYR A 68 27.33 -8.67 16.36
CA TYR A 68 26.48 -8.75 15.17
C TYR A 68 25.05 -9.07 15.54
N TYR A 69 24.14 -8.57 14.70
CA TYR A 69 22.71 -8.91 14.70
C TYR A 69 22.34 -9.63 13.41
N ILE A 70 21.45 -10.61 13.49
CA ILE A 70 20.82 -11.24 12.33
C ILE A 70 19.39 -11.67 12.68
N ALA A 71 18.42 -11.33 11.83
CA ALA A 71 17.05 -11.83 11.95
C ALA A 71 16.98 -13.29 11.51
N VAL A 72 16.24 -14.11 12.25
CA VAL A 72 16.05 -15.54 11.97
C VAL A 72 14.60 -15.96 12.23
N ASP A 73 14.16 -17.03 11.57
CA ASP A 73 13.02 -17.83 12.01
C ASP A 73 13.53 -19.07 12.73
N GLY A 74 13.04 -19.30 13.94
CA GLY A 74 13.15 -20.56 14.64
C GLY A 74 11.94 -21.43 14.31
N VAL A 75 12.18 -22.66 13.84
CA VAL A 75 11.10 -23.60 13.49
C VAL A 75 11.14 -24.78 14.46
N HIS A 76 10.06 -24.97 15.21
CA HIS A 76 9.93 -26.08 16.16
C HIS A 76 8.49 -26.61 16.17
N ASN A 77 8.32 -27.92 15.99
CA ASN A 77 7.01 -28.59 15.99
C ASN A 77 5.97 -27.92 15.06
N GLY A 78 6.42 -27.47 13.86
CA GLY A 78 5.55 -26.80 12.88
C GLY A 78 5.17 -25.36 13.25
N ARG A 79 5.73 -24.80 14.33
CA ARG A 79 5.55 -23.40 14.70
C ARG A 79 6.80 -22.60 14.35
N THR A 80 6.60 -21.38 13.85
CA THR A 80 7.67 -20.43 13.53
C THR A 80 7.72 -19.33 14.59
N THR A 81 8.90 -19.10 15.15
CA THR A 81 9.16 -17.98 16.06
C THR A 81 10.16 -17.03 15.40
N GLN A 82 9.83 -15.76 15.31
CA GLN A 82 10.65 -14.74 14.65
C GLN A 82 11.53 -14.05 15.68
N LEU A 83 12.83 -14.09 15.48
CA LEU A 83 13.82 -13.65 16.45
C LEU A 83 14.92 -12.79 15.78
N LEU A 84 15.55 -11.94 16.59
CA LEU A 84 16.82 -11.30 16.27
C LEU A 84 17.89 -11.97 17.14
N LEU A 85 18.88 -12.58 16.51
CA LEU A 85 20.04 -13.10 17.23
C LEU A 85 21.06 -11.97 17.40
N TYR A 86 21.55 -11.81 18.63
CA TYR A 86 22.67 -10.97 18.98
C TYR A 86 23.85 -11.85 19.38
N MET A 87 24.96 -11.67 18.71
CA MET A 87 26.18 -12.47 18.88
C MET A 87 27.33 -11.55 19.24
N ALA A 88 27.94 -11.76 20.40
CA ALA A 88 29.02 -10.91 20.90
C ALA A 88 30.07 -11.71 21.68
N PRO A 89 31.33 -11.22 21.80
CA PRO A 89 32.30 -11.77 22.73
C PRO A 89 31.74 -11.80 24.16
N ALA A 90 32.00 -12.88 24.89
CA ALA A 90 31.52 -13.03 26.29
C ALA A 90 32.08 -11.93 27.22
N SER A 91 33.21 -11.32 26.85
CA SER A 91 33.80 -10.16 27.54
C SER A 91 33.18 -8.83 27.16
N ALA A 92 32.33 -8.78 26.12
CA ALA A 92 31.62 -7.58 25.74
C ALA A 92 30.37 -7.38 26.63
N PRO A 93 30.01 -6.15 27.02
CA PRO A 93 28.74 -5.93 27.67
C PRO A 93 27.59 -6.36 26.74
N MET A 94 26.50 -6.81 27.35
CA MET A 94 25.28 -7.11 26.59
C MET A 94 24.82 -5.85 25.85
N SER A 95 24.18 -6.03 24.69
CA SER A 95 23.63 -4.91 23.95
C SER A 95 22.79 -4.02 24.87
N SER A 96 23.11 -2.74 24.94
CA SER A 96 22.32 -1.74 25.65
C SER A 96 21.06 -1.34 24.88
N LEU A 97 20.96 -1.74 23.61
CA LEU A 97 19.86 -1.37 22.70
C LEU A 97 18.59 -2.18 22.94
N PHE A 98 18.73 -3.45 23.39
CA PHE A 98 17.59 -4.37 23.52
C PHE A 98 17.49 -4.91 24.95
N PRO A 99 16.33 -4.73 25.59
CA PRO A 99 16.15 -5.21 26.96
C PRO A 99 16.01 -6.74 27.01
N LYS A 100 16.61 -7.36 28.02
CA LYS A 100 16.43 -8.76 28.42
C LYS A 100 16.58 -9.79 27.28
N PRO A 101 17.69 -9.82 26.54
CA PRO A 101 17.94 -10.88 25.59
C PRO A 101 18.07 -12.22 26.32
N VAL A 102 17.59 -13.30 25.67
CA VAL A 102 17.64 -14.66 26.22
C VAL A 102 18.89 -15.35 25.71
N LEU A 103 19.75 -15.83 26.61
CA LEU A 103 20.93 -16.61 26.24
C LEU A 103 20.51 -17.94 25.60
N ILE A 104 20.94 -18.20 24.37
CA ILE A 104 20.68 -19.43 23.63
C ILE A 104 21.88 -20.36 23.65
N GLY A 105 23.11 -19.81 23.52
CA GLY A 105 24.31 -20.64 23.45
C GLY A 105 25.59 -19.87 23.66
N ARG A 106 26.68 -20.66 23.83
CA ARG A 106 28.06 -20.18 23.93
C ARG A 106 28.93 -21.01 23.03
N MET A 107 29.94 -20.39 22.41
CA MET A 107 30.88 -21.09 21.50
C MET A 107 32.24 -20.42 21.52
N ARG A 108 33.24 -21.13 21.02
CA ARG A 108 34.62 -20.61 20.83
C ARG A 108 35.10 -20.89 19.41
N PRO A 109 34.93 -19.94 18.47
CA PRO A 109 35.34 -20.11 17.08
C PRO A 109 36.84 -20.43 17.01
N GLY A 110 37.21 -21.56 16.38
CA GLY A 110 38.63 -21.96 16.21
C GLY A 110 39.44 -22.01 17.51
N GLY A 111 38.83 -22.24 18.67
CA GLY A 111 39.50 -22.22 19.97
C GLY A 111 39.85 -20.83 20.50
N GLY A 112 39.39 -19.77 19.85
CA GLY A 112 39.60 -18.36 20.22
C GLY A 112 38.76 -17.86 21.38
N ARG A 113 38.39 -16.59 21.33
CA ARG A 113 37.52 -15.94 22.35
C ARG A 113 36.12 -16.56 22.39
N GLU A 114 35.57 -16.64 23.59
CA GLU A 114 34.19 -17.11 23.76
C GLU A 114 33.20 -16.09 23.20
N ILE A 115 32.23 -16.56 22.42
CA ILE A 115 31.10 -15.81 21.85
C ILE A 115 29.82 -16.28 22.54
N VAL A 116 28.96 -15.34 22.92
CA VAL A 116 27.61 -15.60 23.41
C VAL A 116 26.61 -15.32 22.33
N VAL A 117 25.58 -16.15 22.23
CA VAL A 117 24.44 -15.98 21.29
C VAL A 117 23.18 -15.77 22.11
N ASN A 118 22.55 -14.63 21.92
CA ASN A 118 21.31 -14.24 22.60
C ASN A 118 20.19 -14.09 21.56
N ALA A 119 18.96 -14.38 21.96
CA ALA A 119 17.76 -14.18 21.16
C ALA A 119 16.90 -13.04 21.74
N ILE A 120 16.31 -12.26 20.85
CA ILE A 120 15.46 -11.12 21.13
C ILE A 120 14.18 -11.31 20.30
N PRO A 121 12.95 -11.16 20.88
CA PRO A 121 11.72 -11.21 20.10
C PRO A 121 11.76 -10.19 18.95
N PHE A 122 11.41 -10.63 17.74
CA PHE A 122 11.52 -9.81 16.53
C PHE A 122 10.42 -10.12 15.50
N ASP A 123 9.22 -10.39 15.96
CA ASP A 123 8.01 -10.50 15.13
C ASP A 123 7.44 -9.12 14.80
N SER A 124 6.47 -9.07 13.88
CA SER A 124 5.86 -7.82 13.43
C SER A 124 5.14 -7.01 14.53
N SER A 125 4.88 -7.62 15.69
CA SER A 125 4.29 -6.98 16.88
C SER A 125 5.32 -6.46 17.89
N SER A 126 6.59 -6.80 17.73
CA SER A 126 7.71 -6.34 18.56
C SER A 126 8.14 -4.91 18.17
N TYR A 127 7.22 -3.96 18.24
CA TYR A 127 7.35 -2.61 17.67
C TYR A 127 8.59 -1.86 18.13
N ASP A 128 8.89 -1.90 19.44
CA ASP A 128 10.05 -1.18 19.99
C ASP A 128 11.38 -1.80 19.54
N HIS A 129 11.45 -3.12 19.43
CA HIS A 129 12.65 -3.80 18.94
C HIS A 129 12.88 -3.52 17.45
N ILE A 130 11.84 -3.61 16.60
CA ILE A 130 11.92 -3.33 15.18
C ILE A 130 12.34 -1.88 14.93
N ARG A 131 11.72 -0.93 15.64
CA ARG A 131 12.06 0.48 15.56
C ARG A 131 13.49 0.73 16.03
N THR A 132 13.89 0.17 17.16
CA THR A 132 15.26 0.29 17.68
C THR A 132 16.28 -0.25 16.68
N PHE A 133 16.01 -1.39 16.05
CA PHE A 133 16.90 -1.92 15.02
C PHE A 133 17.04 -0.95 13.84
N ALA A 134 15.92 -0.49 13.27
CA ALA A 134 15.93 0.42 12.12
C ALA A 134 16.54 1.80 12.45
N GLU A 135 16.29 2.35 13.65
CA GLU A 135 16.77 3.69 14.01
C GLU A 135 18.21 3.71 14.54
N LYS A 136 18.63 2.67 15.25
CA LYS A 136 19.89 2.64 16.00
C LYS A 136 20.94 1.72 15.41
N VAL A 137 20.53 0.61 14.78
CA VAL A 137 21.47 -0.37 14.21
C VAL A 137 21.72 -0.10 12.73
N ASP A 138 20.66 0.00 11.91
CA ASP A 138 20.82 0.24 10.47
C ASP A 138 19.67 1.11 9.90
N LYS A 139 19.94 2.40 9.79
CA LYS A 139 18.98 3.40 9.30
C LYS A 139 18.59 3.24 7.83
N ALA A 140 19.34 2.45 7.05
CA ALA A 140 19.00 2.19 5.65
C ALA A 140 17.67 1.42 5.48
N PHE A 141 17.18 0.77 6.55
CA PHE A 141 15.89 0.10 6.56
C PHE A 141 14.69 1.02 6.79
N LEU A 142 14.93 2.26 7.22
CA LEU A 142 13.82 3.20 7.41
C LEU A 142 13.19 3.58 6.07
N PRO A 143 11.86 3.67 6.00
CA PRO A 143 11.20 4.22 4.83
C PRO A 143 11.58 5.68 4.63
N ARG A 144 11.61 6.11 3.38
CA ARG A 144 11.93 7.51 3.02
C ARG A 144 11.09 7.94 1.82
N PRO A 145 10.74 9.24 1.71
CA PRO A 145 10.06 9.78 0.55
C PRO A 145 10.83 9.43 -0.73
N GLN A 146 10.13 9.04 -1.78
CA GLN A 146 10.69 8.69 -3.08
C GLN A 146 10.40 9.76 -4.14
N GLY A 147 9.61 10.78 -3.79
CA GLY A 147 9.20 11.84 -4.71
C GLY A 147 8.33 11.29 -5.85
N ALA A 148 8.56 11.80 -7.05
CA ALA A 148 7.84 11.42 -8.27
C ALA A 148 8.43 10.18 -8.98
N LEU A 149 9.14 9.30 -8.26
CA LEU A 149 9.63 8.05 -8.84
C LEU A 149 8.47 7.08 -9.11
N PRO A 150 8.59 6.24 -10.16
CA PRO A 150 7.62 5.19 -10.40
C PRO A 150 7.60 4.20 -9.24
N ALA A 151 6.42 3.62 -8.96
CA ALA A 151 6.29 2.64 -7.90
C ALA A 151 5.18 1.63 -8.18
N ILE A 152 5.32 0.42 -7.65
CA ILE A 152 4.20 -0.48 -7.42
C ILE A 152 3.84 -0.37 -5.95
N ALA A 153 2.70 0.23 -5.68
CA ALA A 153 2.24 0.47 -4.33
C ALA A 153 1.37 -0.70 -3.87
N VAL A 154 1.93 -1.51 -2.99
CA VAL A 154 1.34 -2.79 -2.57
C VAL A 154 0.53 -2.62 -1.29
N GLY A 155 -0.79 -2.79 -1.37
CA GLY A 155 -1.69 -2.77 -0.24
C GLY A 155 -1.67 -4.06 0.57
N ASN A 156 -1.62 -3.95 1.88
CA ASN A 156 -1.31 -5.07 2.78
C ASN A 156 -2.44 -5.34 3.77
N ARG A 157 -3.43 -6.14 3.36
CA ARG A 157 -4.53 -6.61 4.23
C ARG A 157 -4.09 -7.73 5.19
N HIS A 158 -3.04 -8.48 4.80
CA HIS A 158 -2.42 -9.55 5.59
C HIS A 158 -0.91 -9.31 5.59
N PRO A 159 -0.40 -8.35 6.41
CA PRO A 159 0.97 -7.86 6.30
C PRO A 159 2.03 -8.94 6.51
N GLU A 160 1.81 -9.90 7.41
CA GLU A 160 2.76 -10.97 7.68
C GLU A 160 2.94 -11.93 6.49
N LEU A 161 1.91 -12.03 5.65
CA LEU A 161 1.94 -12.83 4.42
C LEU A 161 2.42 -11.99 3.23
N SER A 162 1.83 -10.81 3.02
CA SER A 162 2.03 -10.04 1.80
C SER A 162 3.35 -9.28 1.78
N LEU A 163 3.82 -8.72 2.90
CA LEU A 163 5.03 -7.91 2.94
C LEU A 163 6.32 -8.68 2.63
N PRO A 164 6.56 -9.90 3.14
CA PRO A 164 7.71 -10.69 2.72
C PRO A 164 7.75 -10.93 1.21
N ALA A 165 6.60 -11.28 0.61
CA ALA A 165 6.47 -11.47 -0.83
C ALA A 165 6.71 -10.16 -1.61
N THR A 166 6.23 -9.06 -1.09
CA THR A 166 6.39 -7.72 -1.66
C THR A 166 7.86 -7.32 -1.75
N PHE A 167 8.62 -7.44 -0.66
CA PHE A 167 10.04 -7.10 -0.66
C PHE A 167 10.88 -8.07 -1.49
N GLU A 168 10.51 -9.34 -1.56
CA GLU A 168 11.15 -10.31 -2.47
C GLU A 168 10.93 -9.91 -3.94
N ALA A 169 9.70 -9.49 -4.28
CA ALA A 169 9.40 -8.99 -5.62
C ALA A 169 10.22 -7.73 -5.94
N PHE A 170 10.28 -6.75 -5.02
CA PHE A 170 11.07 -5.52 -5.22
C PHE A 170 12.54 -5.81 -5.43
N ARG A 171 13.10 -6.75 -4.65
CA ARG A 171 14.49 -7.17 -4.82
C ARG A 171 14.73 -7.81 -6.19
N THR A 172 13.80 -8.65 -6.64
CA THR A 172 13.88 -9.29 -7.96
C THR A 172 13.76 -8.25 -9.07
N ILE A 173 12.79 -7.35 -8.99
CA ILE A 173 12.59 -6.25 -9.94
C ILE A 173 13.85 -5.37 -10.02
N TYR A 174 14.42 -4.99 -8.90
CA TYR A 174 15.62 -4.17 -8.85
C TYR A 174 16.82 -4.88 -9.52
N LYS A 175 16.99 -6.18 -9.29
CA LYS A 175 18.05 -6.96 -9.91
C LYS A 175 17.86 -7.18 -11.41
N THR A 176 16.60 -7.37 -11.86
CA THR A 176 16.32 -7.75 -13.26
C THR A 176 16.05 -6.54 -14.16
N LEU A 177 15.36 -5.52 -13.65
CA LEU A 177 14.96 -4.33 -14.41
C LEU A 177 15.79 -3.09 -14.09
N GLY A 178 16.64 -3.13 -13.05
CA GLY A 178 17.50 -2.01 -12.67
C GLY A 178 16.75 -0.81 -12.07
N VAL A 179 15.49 -1.00 -11.62
CA VAL A 179 14.66 0.08 -11.09
C VAL A 179 14.14 -0.23 -9.70
N ASN A 180 14.14 0.79 -8.82
CA ASN A 180 13.48 0.69 -7.53
C ASN A 180 12.01 1.12 -7.70
N LEU A 181 11.08 0.16 -7.54
CA LEU A 181 9.64 0.39 -7.57
C LEU A 181 8.99 0.19 -6.18
N ALA A 182 9.77 0.28 -5.11
CA ALA A 182 9.34 -0.15 -3.80
C ALA A 182 8.42 0.88 -3.11
N SER A 183 7.17 0.50 -2.93
CA SER A 183 6.22 1.21 -2.07
C SER A 183 5.30 0.21 -1.37
N THR A 184 5.19 0.33 -0.06
CA THR A 184 4.22 -0.44 0.72
C THR A 184 3.05 0.46 1.08
N VAL A 185 1.84 0.01 0.83
CA VAL A 185 0.63 0.82 1.00
C VAL A 185 -0.15 0.33 2.20
N GLN A 186 -0.60 1.27 3.01
CA GLN A 186 -1.70 1.07 3.92
C GLN A 186 -3.01 1.29 3.16
N LEU A 187 -3.90 0.32 3.20
CA LEU A 187 -5.24 0.45 2.63
C LEU A 187 -6.10 1.32 3.53
N SER A 188 -6.79 2.26 2.94
CA SER A 188 -7.72 3.20 3.55
C SER A 188 -7.56 3.40 5.06
N ALA A 189 -6.76 4.39 5.43
CA ALA A 189 -6.44 4.71 6.82
C ALA A 189 -7.67 4.97 7.71
N THR A 190 -8.81 5.32 7.12
CA THR A 190 -10.06 5.62 7.83
C THR A 190 -11.10 4.52 7.75
N ARG A 191 -11.01 3.60 6.80
CA ARG A 191 -12.00 2.54 6.58
C ARG A 191 -11.47 1.14 6.87
N GLU A 192 -10.37 0.75 6.24
CA GLU A 192 -9.86 -0.62 6.32
C GLU A 192 -8.86 -0.82 7.45
N MET A 193 -8.06 0.19 7.74
CA MET A 193 -7.06 0.20 8.81
C MET A 193 -7.26 1.45 9.67
N THR A 194 -7.13 1.32 10.98
CA THR A 194 -7.41 2.42 11.90
C THR A 194 -6.55 2.30 13.16
N THR A 195 -6.85 3.07 14.20
CA THR A 195 -6.12 3.02 15.47
C THR A 195 -6.35 1.69 16.19
N GLU A 196 -5.37 1.26 16.97
CA GLU A 196 -5.48 0.03 17.78
C GLU A 196 -6.68 0.11 18.75
N ALA A 197 -6.92 1.29 19.34
CA ALA A 197 -8.05 1.50 20.23
C ALA A 197 -9.40 1.35 19.50
N ALA A 198 -9.53 1.89 18.28
CA ALA A 198 -10.75 1.76 17.50
C ALA A 198 -11.00 0.31 17.06
N ILE A 199 -9.94 -0.45 16.73
CA ILE A 199 -10.04 -1.88 16.41
C ILE A 199 -10.50 -2.67 17.65
N ALA A 200 -9.93 -2.38 18.82
CA ALA A 200 -10.28 -3.07 20.06
C ALA A 200 -11.73 -2.79 20.51
N ALA A 201 -12.25 -1.61 20.22
CA ALA A 201 -13.63 -1.24 20.56
C ALA A 201 -14.69 -1.89 19.66
N ARG A 202 -14.30 -2.58 18.58
CA ARG A 202 -15.22 -3.16 17.60
C ARG A 202 -15.27 -4.66 17.69
N ASP A 203 -16.45 -5.21 17.55
CA ASP A 203 -16.68 -6.65 17.44
C ASP A 203 -16.20 -7.25 16.12
N GLY A 204 -16.12 -6.46 15.05
CA GLY A 204 -15.79 -6.93 13.71
C GLY A 204 -16.92 -7.73 13.05
N GLU A 205 -18.16 -7.51 13.46
CA GLU A 205 -19.34 -8.16 12.85
C GLU A 205 -19.81 -7.44 11.58
N ASP A 206 -19.54 -6.14 11.45
CA ASP A 206 -19.83 -5.39 10.23
C ASP A 206 -18.65 -5.42 9.27
N PRO A 207 -18.77 -6.09 8.10
CA PRO A 207 -17.69 -6.20 7.13
C PRO A 207 -17.26 -4.87 6.52
N LEU A 208 -18.09 -3.83 6.58
CA LEU A 208 -17.81 -2.49 6.04
C LEU A 208 -17.33 -1.51 7.12
N ALA A 209 -17.32 -1.91 8.39
CA ALA A 209 -16.86 -1.05 9.47
C ALA A 209 -15.37 -0.74 9.35
N PRO A 210 -14.93 0.46 9.77
CA PRO A 210 -13.51 0.78 9.89
C PRO A 210 -12.76 -0.27 10.73
N GLY A 211 -11.58 -0.68 10.26
CA GLY A 211 -10.78 -1.70 10.93
C GLY A 211 -11.24 -3.14 10.71
N HIS A 212 -12.08 -3.40 9.71
CA HIS A 212 -12.56 -4.77 9.40
C HIS A 212 -11.43 -5.76 9.08
N THR A 213 -10.28 -5.29 8.58
CA THR A 213 -9.08 -6.12 8.41
C THR A 213 -8.37 -6.42 9.73
N ARG A 214 -8.70 -5.71 10.80
CA ARG A 214 -8.06 -5.78 12.13
C ARG A 214 -6.54 -5.53 12.10
N VAL A 215 -6.11 -4.67 11.18
CA VAL A 215 -4.71 -4.21 11.07
C VAL A 215 -4.68 -2.72 11.41
N SER A 216 -3.87 -2.33 12.39
CA SER A 216 -3.74 -0.92 12.77
C SER A 216 -2.71 -0.20 11.91
N ILE A 217 -2.84 1.14 11.83
CA ILE A 217 -1.86 2.05 11.22
C ILE A 217 -0.46 1.77 11.78
N LYS A 218 -0.36 1.66 13.11
CA LYS A 218 0.90 1.40 13.81
C LYS A 218 1.47 0.02 13.48
N HIS A 219 0.62 -1.01 13.49
CA HIS A 219 1.06 -2.38 13.20
C HIS A 219 1.63 -2.49 11.79
N LEU A 220 0.92 -1.96 10.79
CA LEU A 220 1.36 -2.06 9.40
C LEU A 220 2.71 -1.37 9.17
N TYR A 221 2.93 -0.19 9.77
CA TYR A 221 4.21 0.50 9.68
C TYR A 221 5.37 -0.39 10.18
N HIS A 222 5.20 -1.01 11.34
CA HIS A 222 6.23 -1.87 11.93
C HIS A 222 6.39 -3.19 11.20
N ALA A 223 5.29 -3.76 10.66
CA ALA A 223 5.35 -4.93 9.80
C ALA A 223 6.13 -4.63 8.50
N GLY A 224 6.00 -3.43 7.95
CA GLY A 224 6.80 -2.97 6.81
C GLY A 224 8.29 -2.89 7.14
N LEU A 225 8.65 -2.29 8.28
CA LEU A 225 10.04 -2.27 8.77
C LEU A 225 10.59 -3.68 8.98
N TRP A 226 9.83 -4.54 9.66
CA TRP A 226 10.18 -5.93 9.89
C TRP A 226 10.47 -6.68 8.59
N ALA A 227 9.59 -6.54 7.58
CA ALA A 227 9.77 -7.22 6.30
C ALA A 227 10.98 -6.66 5.52
N ALA A 228 11.20 -5.34 5.53
CA ALA A 228 12.37 -4.71 4.91
C ALA A 228 13.69 -5.19 5.54
N ILE A 229 13.75 -5.27 6.87
CA ILE A 229 14.92 -5.78 7.60
C ILE A 229 15.20 -7.24 7.21
N ARG A 230 14.19 -8.11 7.24
CA ARG A 230 14.33 -9.54 6.90
C ARG A 230 14.74 -9.74 5.44
N ALA A 231 14.19 -8.95 4.52
CA ALA A 231 14.59 -8.97 3.11
C ALA A 231 15.98 -8.39 2.86
N GLY A 232 16.53 -7.62 3.79
CA GLY A 232 17.78 -6.89 3.60
C GLY A 232 17.65 -5.70 2.67
N TRP A 233 16.44 -5.13 2.52
CA TRP A 233 16.16 -4.08 1.56
C TRP A 233 16.66 -2.72 2.04
N ARG A 234 17.68 -2.16 1.39
CA ARG A 234 18.31 -0.86 1.71
C ARG A 234 18.19 0.20 0.62
N GLU A 235 17.57 -0.15 -0.51
CA GLU A 235 17.45 0.74 -1.68
C GLU A 235 16.42 1.88 -1.46
N GLY A 236 15.71 1.86 -0.32
CA GLY A 236 14.65 2.79 0.03
C GLY A 236 13.29 2.34 -0.47
N TYR A 237 12.26 2.74 0.25
CA TYR A 237 10.87 2.50 -0.07
C TYR A 237 9.98 3.54 0.59
N ASN A 238 8.81 3.77 0.02
CA ASN A 238 7.75 4.50 0.70
C ASN A 238 6.98 3.58 1.65
N ALA A 239 6.70 4.09 2.85
CA ALA A 239 5.59 3.61 3.66
C ALA A 239 4.43 4.58 3.42
N GLU A 240 3.36 4.12 2.80
CA GLU A 240 2.24 4.93 2.37
C GLU A 240 1.02 4.75 3.26
N ALA A 241 0.55 5.85 3.85
CA ALA A 241 -0.74 5.94 4.50
C ALA A 241 -1.79 6.35 3.45
N ASP A 242 -2.55 5.34 2.99
CA ASP A 242 -3.44 5.45 1.85
C ASP A 242 -4.85 5.90 2.26
N HIS A 243 -5.51 6.69 1.41
CA HIS A 243 -6.91 7.11 1.51
C HIS A 243 -7.35 7.62 2.89
N PHE A 244 -6.79 8.75 3.31
CA PHE A 244 -7.40 9.57 4.36
C PHE A 244 -8.67 10.24 3.80
N ILE A 245 -9.79 9.58 3.98
CA ILE A 245 -11.06 9.96 3.37
C ILE A 245 -11.74 11.04 4.22
N VAL A 246 -12.09 12.16 3.58
CA VAL A 246 -12.96 13.18 4.17
C VAL A 246 -14.29 13.17 3.44
N SER A 247 -15.37 12.97 4.18
CA SER A 247 -16.73 12.91 3.65
C SER A 247 -17.74 13.41 4.67
N GLY A 248 -18.95 13.70 4.20
CA GLY A 248 -20.09 14.12 5.01
C GLY A 248 -21.18 14.70 4.13
N SER A 249 -22.42 14.62 4.59
CA SER A 249 -23.59 15.15 3.90
C SER A 249 -23.86 16.63 4.25
N ASN A 250 -23.21 17.12 5.30
CA ASN A 250 -23.33 18.49 5.81
C ASN A 250 -22.02 18.95 6.46
N ASP A 251 -21.92 20.23 6.76
CA ASP A 251 -20.70 20.84 7.30
C ASP A 251 -20.24 20.25 8.63
N ALA A 252 -21.17 19.85 9.51
CA ALA A 252 -20.85 19.26 10.80
C ALA A 252 -20.23 17.86 10.64
N GLU A 253 -20.76 17.04 9.75
CA GLU A 253 -20.21 15.72 9.43
C GLU A 253 -18.84 15.84 8.76
N ILE A 254 -18.68 16.78 7.84
CA ILE A 254 -17.39 17.04 7.17
C ILE A 254 -16.36 17.50 8.20
N ALA A 255 -16.70 18.41 9.10
CA ALA A 255 -15.80 18.85 10.16
C ALA A 255 -15.39 17.68 11.08
N SER A 256 -16.33 16.82 11.46
CA SER A 256 -16.05 15.60 12.23
C SER A 256 -15.13 14.65 11.49
N SER A 257 -15.35 14.46 10.17
CA SER A 257 -14.52 13.62 9.32
C SER A 257 -13.08 14.17 9.20
N ILE A 258 -12.92 15.49 9.09
CA ILE A 258 -11.60 16.14 9.07
C ILE A 258 -10.86 15.89 10.39
N GLU A 259 -11.51 16.05 11.54
CA GLU A 259 -10.85 15.81 12.84
C GLU A 259 -10.49 14.35 13.05
N ALA A 260 -11.35 13.40 12.66
CA ALA A 260 -11.03 11.97 12.67
C ALA A 260 -9.83 11.65 11.77
N THR A 261 -9.77 12.27 10.59
CA THR A 261 -8.64 12.15 9.66
C THR A 261 -7.34 12.71 10.26
N LYS A 262 -7.39 13.87 10.92
CA LYS A 262 -6.23 14.44 11.61
C LYS A 262 -5.72 13.54 12.75
N GLU A 263 -6.62 12.87 13.47
CA GLU A 263 -6.22 11.90 14.49
C GLU A 263 -5.52 10.67 13.89
N ALA A 264 -6.03 10.15 12.77
CA ALA A 264 -5.36 9.06 12.03
C ALA A 264 -3.98 9.50 11.49
N ILE A 265 -3.85 10.74 11.02
CA ILE A 265 -2.57 11.33 10.57
C ILE A 265 -1.54 11.34 11.72
N LYS A 266 -1.93 11.65 12.96
CA LYS A 266 -1.01 11.59 14.11
C LYS A 266 -0.46 10.17 14.32
N GLN A 267 -1.30 9.15 14.17
CA GLN A 267 -0.89 7.73 14.24
C GLN A 267 0.05 7.34 13.10
N ALA A 268 -0.11 7.98 11.92
CA ALA A 268 0.68 7.74 10.73
C ALA A 268 1.95 8.61 10.62
N ALA A 269 2.35 9.34 11.67
CA ALA A 269 3.47 10.30 11.58
C ALA A 269 4.78 9.70 11.04
N GLY A 270 5.05 8.41 11.28
CA GLY A 270 6.22 7.69 10.78
C GLY A 270 6.19 7.39 9.28
N TYR A 271 5.02 7.43 8.66
CA TYR A 271 4.86 7.18 7.23
C TYR A 271 5.53 8.25 6.38
N THR A 272 5.82 7.94 5.13
CA THR A 272 6.60 8.80 4.22
C THR A 272 5.84 9.26 3.00
N LYS A 273 4.66 8.67 2.73
CA LYS A 273 3.74 9.07 1.69
C LYS A 273 2.32 9.10 2.25
N PHE A 274 1.54 10.09 1.85
CA PHE A 274 0.18 10.30 2.34
C PHE A 274 -0.76 10.55 1.19
N THR A 275 -1.77 9.69 1.05
CA THR A 275 -2.87 9.87 0.11
C THR A 275 -4.08 10.43 0.85
N THR A 276 -4.51 11.61 0.47
CA THR A 276 -5.76 12.22 0.96
C THR A 276 -6.84 12.05 -0.09
N ASP A 277 -8.04 11.72 0.34
CA ASP A 277 -9.20 11.59 -0.54
C ASP A 277 -10.31 12.55 -0.08
N THR A 278 -10.45 13.60 -0.83
CA THR A 278 -11.43 14.65 -0.63
C THR A 278 -12.38 14.78 -1.82
N SER A 279 -12.43 13.78 -2.69
CA SER A 279 -13.26 13.76 -3.90
C SER A 279 -14.76 13.90 -3.61
N ARG A 280 -15.20 13.44 -2.44
CA ARG A 280 -16.58 13.61 -1.96
C ARG A 280 -16.97 15.05 -1.62
N LEU A 281 -16.01 15.97 -1.64
CA LEU A 281 -16.21 17.40 -1.44
C LEU A 281 -16.30 18.18 -2.75
N PHE A 282 -16.24 17.50 -3.90
CA PHE A 282 -16.37 18.15 -5.20
C PHE A 282 -17.79 18.62 -5.43
N GLU A 283 -17.92 19.87 -5.86
CA GLU A 283 -19.20 20.44 -6.30
C GLU A 283 -19.46 20.06 -7.77
N LEU A 284 -19.91 18.82 -7.99
CA LEU A 284 -20.02 18.24 -9.34
C LEU A 284 -20.93 19.02 -10.27
N ARG A 285 -21.95 19.74 -9.75
CA ARG A 285 -22.82 20.59 -10.55
C ARG A 285 -22.14 21.83 -11.13
N ALA A 286 -20.94 22.17 -10.66
CA ALA A 286 -20.11 23.19 -11.30
C ALA A 286 -19.50 22.71 -12.64
N ASP A 287 -19.42 21.40 -12.85
CA ASP A 287 -18.95 20.80 -14.09
C ASP A 287 -20.03 20.94 -15.18
N PRO A 288 -19.74 21.53 -16.35
CA PRO A 288 -20.71 21.65 -17.43
C PRO A 288 -21.14 20.29 -18.03
N ARG A 289 -20.39 19.22 -17.79
CA ARG A 289 -20.73 17.84 -18.20
C ARG A 289 -21.77 17.17 -17.30
N HIS A 290 -22.06 17.77 -16.16
CA HIS A 290 -23.07 17.23 -15.23
C HIS A 290 -24.48 17.26 -15.87
N PRO A 291 -25.35 16.25 -15.67
CA PRO A 291 -26.70 16.22 -16.23
C PRO A 291 -27.58 17.42 -15.89
N SER A 292 -27.30 18.07 -14.75
CA SER A 292 -27.99 19.28 -14.28
C SER A 292 -26.97 20.31 -13.78
N PRO A 293 -26.15 20.90 -14.69
CA PRO A 293 -25.11 21.82 -14.28
C PRO A 293 -25.72 23.12 -13.73
N TRP A 294 -25.00 23.77 -12.83
CA TRP A 294 -25.34 25.14 -12.45
C TRP A 294 -25.13 26.09 -13.59
N THR A 295 -25.99 27.14 -13.61
CA THR A 295 -25.82 28.29 -14.51
C THR A 295 -24.55 29.06 -14.13
N ASP A 296 -24.06 29.90 -15.04
CA ASP A 296 -22.89 30.73 -14.79
C ASP A 296 -23.10 31.70 -13.61
N THR A 297 -24.34 32.18 -13.41
CA THR A 297 -24.71 33.02 -12.27
C THR A 297 -24.62 32.24 -10.96
N GLU A 298 -25.23 31.04 -10.88
CA GLU A 298 -25.15 30.20 -9.68
C GLU A 298 -23.67 29.83 -9.34
N VAL A 299 -22.83 29.61 -10.35
CA VAL A 299 -21.40 29.35 -10.15
C VAL A 299 -20.69 30.60 -9.63
N ALA A 300 -20.98 31.77 -10.15
CA ALA A 300 -20.40 33.03 -9.67
C ALA A 300 -20.77 33.31 -8.22
N ASP A 301 -22.04 33.15 -7.86
CA ASP A 301 -22.53 33.32 -6.48
C ASP A 301 -21.83 32.34 -5.51
N ARG A 302 -21.65 31.08 -5.92
CA ARG A 302 -20.95 30.08 -5.11
C ARG A 302 -19.47 30.36 -5.00
N PHE A 303 -18.84 30.86 -6.06
CA PHE A 303 -17.43 31.26 -6.03
C PHE A 303 -17.21 32.36 -4.96
N GLU A 304 -18.11 33.33 -4.87
CA GLU A 304 -18.07 34.37 -3.84
C GLU A 304 -18.31 33.82 -2.42
N GLN A 305 -19.15 32.79 -2.29
CA GLN A 305 -19.41 32.13 -1.00
C GLN A 305 -18.22 31.27 -0.50
N ILE A 306 -17.54 30.57 -1.41
CA ILE A 306 -16.46 29.65 -1.06
C ILE A 306 -15.15 30.38 -0.75
N PHE A 307 -14.85 31.45 -1.49
CA PHE A 307 -13.57 32.15 -1.41
C PHE A 307 -13.71 33.56 -0.84
N LYS A 308 -12.73 33.95 -0.01
CA LYS A 308 -12.61 35.33 0.43
C LYS A 308 -12.22 36.25 -0.73
N PRO A 309 -12.48 37.55 -0.67
CA PRO A 309 -12.19 38.50 -1.75
C PRO A 309 -10.71 38.45 -2.25
N ASP A 310 -9.76 38.32 -1.34
CA ASP A 310 -8.34 38.23 -1.70
C ASP A 310 -8.03 36.93 -2.48
N ASP A 311 -8.61 35.80 -2.04
CA ASP A 311 -8.46 34.51 -2.72
C ASP A 311 -9.16 34.54 -4.09
N GLN A 312 -10.34 35.16 -4.20
CA GLN A 312 -11.05 35.33 -5.47
C GLN A 312 -10.19 36.13 -6.46
N SER A 313 -9.61 37.23 -6.01
CA SER A 313 -8.74 38.08 -6.82
C SER A 313 -7.52 37.33 -7.31
N TRP A 314 -6.84 36.61 -6.41
CA TRP A 314 -5.69 35.78 -6.75
C TRP A 314 -6.05 34.68 -7.77
N ILE A 315 -7.13 33.93 -7.54
CA ILE A 315 -7.57 32.85 -8.44
C ILE A 315 -7.83 33.41 -9.85
N LEU A 316 -8.60 34.49 -9.94
CA LEU A 316 -8.91 35.09 -11.24
C LEU A 316 -7.67 35.65 -11.94
N GLU A 317 -6.78 36.32 -11.22
CA GLU A 317 -5.55 36.88 -11.78
C GLU A 317 -4.58 35.76 -12.23
N GLU A 318 -4.37 34.74 -11.38
CA GLU A 318 -3.41 33.69 -11.65
C GLU A 318 -3.82 32.84 -12.85
N PHE A 319 -5.07 32.39 -12.89
CA PHE A 319 -5.56 31.50 -13.93
C PHE A 319 -6.04 32.20 -15.21
N SER A 320 -6.15 33.52 -15.25
CA SER A 320 -6.39 34.27 -16.50
C SER A 320 -5.12 34.46 -17.35
N LYS A 321 -3.95 34.19 -16.76
CA LYS A 321 -2.68 34.19 -17.51
C LYS A 321 -2.68 33.06 -18.53
N ARG A 322 -1.95 33.27 -19.62
CA ARG A 322 -1.60 32.19 -20.54
C ARG A 322 -0.58 31.27 -19.84
N LEU A 323 -0.95 30.04 -19.58
CA LEU A 323 -0.18 29.09 -18.79
C LEU A 323 0.33 27.98 -19.71
N GLU A 324 1.64 27.92 -19.94
CA GLU A 324 2.26 27.00 -20.88
C GLU A 324 2.86 25.79 -20.17
N THR A 325 2.61 24.61 -20.69
CA THR A 325 3.25 23.35 -20.33
C THR A 325 3.91 22.74 -21.55
N ALA A 326 4.74 21.71 -21.38
CA ALA A 326 5.31 20.97 -22.51
C ALA A 326 4.25 20.19 -23.32
N ALA A 327 3.08 19.95 -22.74
CA ALA A 327 2.00 19.17 -23.37
C ALA A 327 0.95 20.06 -24.02
N GLU A 328 0.58 21.16 -23.36
CA GLU A 328 -0.58 21.97 -23.73
C GLU A 328 -0.44 23.40 -23.18
N THR A 329 -1.11 24.34 -23.84
CA THR A 329 -1.24 25.73 -23.36
C THR A 329 -2.67 25.93 -22.86
N PHE A 330 -2.81 26.48 -21.66
CA PHE A 330 -4.09 26.77 -21.02
C PHE A 330 -4.39 28.26 -21.05
N GLU A 331 -5.59 28.58 -21.56
CA GLU A 331 -6.18 29.92 -21.55
C GLU A 331 -7.61 29.79 -21.05
N PHE A 332 -7.86 30.18 -19.81
CA PHE A 332 -9.16 30.03 -19.19
C PHE A 332 -9.99 31.30 -19.29
N SER A 333 -11.23 31.19 -19.70
CA SER A 333 -12.20 32.27 -19.50
C SER A 333 -12.52 32.45 -18.02
N LYS A 334 -13.00 33.63 -17.62
CA LYS A 334 -13.44 33.89 -16.24
C LYS A 334 -14.41 32.82 -15.73
N THR A 335 -15.41 32.47 -16.56
CA THR A 335 -16.40 31.44 -16.22
C THR A 335 -15.75 30.06 -16.02
N ALA A 336 -14.81 29.68 -16.88
CA ALA A 336 -14.09 28.41 -16.75
C ALA A 336 -13.28 28.36 -15.43
N ILE A 337 -12.60 29.46 -15.08
CA ILE A 337 -11.87 29.58 -13.81
C ILE A 337 -12.83 29.41 -12.63
N GLN A 338 -13.96 30.13 -12.64
CA GLN A 338 -14.94 30.04 -11.55
C GLN A 338 -15.51 28.63 -11.42
N ARG A 339 -15.83 27.95 -12.53
CA ARG A 339 -16.33 26.56 -12.53
C ARG A 339 -15.31 25.59 -11.92
N LEU A 340 -14.04 25.67 -12.33
CA LEU A 340 -12.97 24.85 -11.75
C LEU A 340 -12.75 25.15 -10.26
N ALA A 341 -12.74 26.43 -9.90
CA ALA A 341 -12.57 26.85 -8.52
C ALA A 341 -13.73 26.40 -7.63
N VAL A 342 -14.98 26.50 -8.10
CA VAL A 342 -16.14 26.01 -7.35
C VAL A 342 -16.12 24.49 -7.25
N LYS A 343 -15.84 23.78 -8.37
CA LYS A 343 -15.75 22.31 -8.37
C LYS A 343 -14.77 21.78 -7.33
N PHE A 344 -13.58 22.35 -7.25
CA PHE A 344 -12.49 21.84 -6.43
C PHE A 344 -12.20 22.61 -5.15
N GLY A 345 -12.77 23.79 -4.97
CA GLY A 345 -12.35 24.74 -3.93
C GLY A 345 -12.36 24.18 -2.53
N ARG A 346 -13.45 23.54 -2.12
CA ARG A 346 -13.55 22.92 -0.79
C ARG A 346 -12.53 21.80 -0.60
N SER A 347 -12.36 20.95 -1.60
CA SER A 347 -11.38 19.88 -1.61
C SER A 347 -9.95 20.42 -1.47
N LEU A 348 -9.60 21.46 -2.23
CA LEU A 348 -8.28 22.09 -2.19
C LEU A 348 -7.97 22.71 -0.82
N GLN A 349 -8.94 23.40 -0.21
CA GLN A 349 -8.80 23.96 1.13
C GLN A 349 -8.58 22.89 2.19
N VAL A 350 -9.36 21.80 2.14
CA VAL A 350 -9.21 20.67 3.06
C VAL A 350 -7.88 19.97 2.86
N ASN A 351 -7.45 19.74 1.62
CA ASN A 351 -6.14 19.15 1.33
C ASN A 351 -4.98 20.01 1.84
N ALA A 352 -5.12 21.34 1.77
CA ALA A 352 -4.13 22.25 2.34
C ALA A 352 -4.05 22.10 3.87
N ASP A 353 -5.17 22.00 4.56
CA ASP A 353 -5.22 21.78 6.02
C ASP A 353 -4.66 20.41 6.41
N LEU A 354 -4.97 19.35 5.66
CA LEU A 354 -4.42 18.00 5.89
C LEU A 354 -2.91 17.95 5.64
N PHE A 355 -2.41 18.60 4.59
CA PHE A 355 -0.97 18.71 4.33
C PHE A 355 -0.24 19.36 5.52
N ASP A 356 -0.79 20.45 6.04
CA ASP A 356 -0.23 21.13 7.21
C ASP A 356 -0.37 20.28 8.49
N ALA A 357 -1.43 19.51 8.64
CA ALA A 357 -1.60 18.55 9.74
C ALA A 357 -0.54 17.44 9.69
N ILE A 358 -0.22 16.91 8.52
CA ILE A 358 0.86 15.92 8.33
C ILE A 358 2.21 16.54 8.76
N ARG A 359 2.52 17.75 8.31
CA ARG A 359 3.75 18.45 8.71
C ARG A 359 3.85 18.65 10.22
N ARG A 360 2.74 19.05 10.86
CA ARG A 360 2.68 19.22 12.33
C ARG A 360 2.86 17.89 13.05
N ALA A 361 2.20 16.82 12.62
CA ALA A 361 2.31 15.49 13.23
C ALA A 361 3.74 14.95 13.15
N LYS A 362 4.41 15.09 11.99
CA LYS A 362 5.81 14.68 11.83
C LYS A 362 6.74 15.50 12.74
N ALA A 363 6.56 16.81 12.80
CA ALA A 363 7.36 17.69 13.65
C ALA A 363 7.19 17.37 15.14
N ALA A 364 5.98 17.11 15.60
CA ALA A 364 5.69 16.77 17.00
C ALA A 364 6.36 15.45 17.42
N ASN A 365 6.64 14.55 16.49
CA ASN A 365 7.36 13.30 16.71
C ASN A 365 8.88 13.40 16.45
N GLY A 366 9.44 14.58 16.25
CA GLY A 366 10.86 14.78 15.97
C GLY A 366 11.32 14.19 14.63
N LEU A 367 10.38 13.95 13.70
CA LEU A 367 10.66 13.36 12.40
C LEU A 367 10.94 14.44 11.34
N ASN A 368 11.60 14.03 10.25
CA ASN A 368 11.75 14.91 9.09
C ASN A 368 10.36 15.29 8.55
N ARG A 369 10.15 16.58 8.27
CA ARG A 369 8.88 17.12 7.78
C ARG A 369 8.62 16.82 6.30
N THR A 370 9.58 16.23 5.59
CA THR A 370 9.39 15.83 4.19
C THR A 370 8.54 14.57 4.09
N PHE A 371 7.68 14.54 3.10
CA PHE A 371 6.84 13.39 2.73
C PHE A 371 6.37 13.56 1.29
N ASP A 372 5.96 12.48 0.67
CA ASP A 372 5.29 12.51 -0.63
C ASP A 372 3.79 12.72 -0.41
N PHE A 373 3.22 13.67 -1.14
CA PHE A 373 1.81 14.03 -1.05
C PHE A 373 1.05 13.59 -2.30
N GLU A 374 -0.07 12.92 -2.08
CA GLU A 374 -0.93 12.36 -3.13
C GLU A 374 -2.39 12.74 -2.86
N PRO A 375 -2.85 13.92 -3.30
CA PRO A 375 -4.26 14.30 -3.22
C PRO A 375 -5.06 13.59 -4.30
N SER A 376 -6.00 12.72 -3.90
CA SER A 376 -6.83 11.93 -4.82
C SER A 376 -7.94 12.74 -5.45
N ILE A 377 -8.09 12.59 -6.78
CA ILE A 377 -9.18 13.16 -7.58
C ILE A 377 -9.87 12.08 -8.43
N ASP A 378 -9.60 10.79 -8.18
CA ASP A 378 -10.04 9.68 -9.01
C ASP A 378 -11.47 9.18 -8.74
N GLU A 379 -12.04 9.50 -7.58
CA GLU A 379 -13.39 9.06 -7.22
C GLU A 379 -14.52 10.03 -7.71
N ALA A 380 -14.21 10.95 -8.64
CA ALA A 380 -15.21 11.75 -9.33
C ALA A 380 -16.00 10.90 -10.35
N ASP A 381 -17.25 11.29 -10.61
CA ASP A 381 -18.07 10.59 -11.62
C ASP A 381 -17.67 10.94 -13.06
N THR A 382 -16.96 12.06 -13.28
CA THR A 382 -16.42 12.49 -14.58
C THR A 382 -14.99 12.04 -14.77
N LEU A 383 -14.59 11.76 -16.02
CA LEU A 383 -13.16 11.57 -16.36
C LEU A 383 -12.40 12.87 -16.08
N THR A 384 -11.18 12.73 -15.54
CA THR A 384 -10.33 13.91 -15.29
C THR A 384 -9.83 14.51 -16.60
N ALA A 385 -10.21 15.76 -16.88
CA ALA A 385 -9.70 16.51 -18.02
C ALA A 385 -8.31 17.13 -17.70
N SER A 386 -7.52 17.40 -18.74
CA SER A 386 -6.21 18.07 -18.61
C SER A 386 -6.32 19.40 -17.87
N ALA A 387 -7.33 20.21 -18.18
CA ALA A 387 -7.57 21.49 -17.53
C ALA A 387 -7.86 21.35 -16.02
N GLU A 388 -8.59 20.31 -15.62
CA GLU A 388 -8.88 20.01 -14.22
C GLU A 388 -7.62 19.61 -13.45
N LEU A 389 -6.83 18.70 -14.02
CA LEU A 389 -5.56 18.27 -13.45
C LEU A 389 -4.59 19.45 -13.30
N PHE A 390 -4.49 20.27 -14.36
CA PHE A 390 -3.65 21.46 -14.36
C PHE A 390 -4.07 22.42 -13.24
N PHE A 391 -5.36 22.81 -13.19
CA PHE A 391 -5.90 23.73 -12.18
C PHE A 391 -5.60 23.23 -10.76
N TYR A 392 -5.87 21.96 -10.50
CA TYR A 392 -5.71 21.34 -9.18
C TYR A 392 -4.24 21.33 -8.72
N MET A 393 -3.33 20.88 -9.57
CA MET A 393 -1.91 20.81 -9.24
C MET A 393 -1.27 22.19 -9.16
N HIS A 394 -1.65 23.11 -10.05
CA HIS A 394 -1.15 24.48 -10.05
C HIS A 394 -1.56 25.21 -8.77
N TRP A 395 -2.82 25.06 -8.35
CA TRP A 395 -3.31 25.64 -7.11
C TRP A 395 -2.49 25.15 -5.89
N LEU A 396 -2.33 23.85 -5.74
CA LEU A 396 -1.57 23.24 -4.63
C LEU A 396 -0.11 23.72 -4.63
N LYS A 397 0.54 23.73 -5.78
CA LYS A 397 1.92 24.19 -5.92
C LYS A 397 2.08 25.66 -5.54
N SER A 398 1.19 26.53 -6.03
CA SER A 398 1.21 27.97 -5.76
C SER A 398 1.00 28.30 -4.28
N HIS A 399 0.30 27.41 -3.55
CA HIS A 399 0.13 27.53 -2.11
C HIS A 399 1.22 26.81 -1.29
N GLY A 400 2.31 26.39 -1.91
CA GLY A 400 3.44 25.75 -1.22
C GLY A 400 3.19 24.32 -0.75
N ARG A 401 2.23 23.63 -1.38
CA ARG A 401 1.83 22.25 -1.05
C ARG A 401 1.86 21.33 -2.30
N PRO A 402 3.05 21.24 -2.97
CA PRO A 402 3.14 20.48 -4.22
C PRO A 402 2.82 19.00 -4.01
N ALA A 403 2.04 18.43 -4.93
CA ALA A 403 1.79 17.00 -5.00
C ALA A 403 2.92 16.30 -5.79
N GLN A 404 3.45 15.20 -5.28
CA GLN A 404 4.41 14.34 -5.98
C GLN A 404 3.69 13.29 -6.81
N LEU A 405 2.49 12.92 -6.41
CA LEU A 405 1.66 11.95 -7.11
C LEU A 405 0.24 12.50 -7.25
N VAL A 406 -0.40 12.16 -8.35
CA VAL A 406 -1.78 12.58 -8.59
C VAL A 406 -2.55 11.45 -9.25
N PRO A 407 -3.62 10.96 -8.63
CA PRO A 407 -4.50 9.96 -9.20
C PRO A 407 -5.68 10.62 -9.90
N PRO A 408 -5.68 10.67 -11.26
CA PRO A 408 -6.83 11.11 -12.02
C PRO A 408 -7.87 10.00 -12.17
N ASN A 409 -9.12 10.36 -12.41
CA ASN A 409 -10.14 9.43 -12.88
C ASN A 409 -9.87 9.06 -14.33
N LEU A 410 -9.36 7.84 -14.56
CA LEU A 410 -9.12 7.27 -15.89
C LEU A 410 -10.32 6.47 -16.42
N GLY A 411 -11.44 6.46 -15.71
CA GLY A 411 -12.60 5.65 -16.08
C GLY A 411 -12.43 4.16 -15.75
N PHE A 412 -11.49 3.80 -14.90
CA PHE A 412 -11.35 2.42 -14.47
C PHE A 412 -12.40 2.03 -13.45
N LYS A 413 -13.12 0.95 -13.70
CA LYS A 413 -13.92 0.27 -12.68
C LYS A 413 -13.03 -0.73 -11.96
N LYS A 414 -13.05 -0.68 -10.63
CA LYS A 414 -12.28 -1.59 -9.78
C LYS A 414 -12.62 -3.03 -10.12
N ARG A 415 -11.62 -3.89 -10.28
CA ARG A 415 -11.76 -5.35 -10.50
C ARG A 415 -12.47 -5.75 -11.80
N GLN A 416 -12.56 -4.87 -12.77
CA GLN A 416 -13.10 -5.15 -14.10
C GLN A 416 -12.06 -4.91 -15.18
N SER A 417 -12.10 -5.72 -16.22
CA SER A 417 -11.32 -5.50 -17.44
C SER A 417 -11.73 -4.18 -18.09
N TYR A 418 -10.80 -3.49 -18.71
CA TYR A 418 -11.11 -2.29 -19.49
C TYR A 418 -11.63 -2.70 -20.89
N PRO A 419 -12.64 -2.02 -21.43
CA PRO A 419 -13.22 -2.36 -22.73
C PRO A 419 -12.21 -2.30 -23.88
N GLU A 420 -12.25 -3.29 -24.76
CA GLU A 420 -11.41 -3.37 -25.96
C GLU A 420 -12.17 -2.99 -27.25
N THR A 421 -13.49 -2.83 -27.16
CA THR A 421 -14.35 -2.45 -28.27
C THR A 421 -15.34 -1.37 -27.85
N THR A 422 -15.82 -0.57 -28.81
CA THR A 422 -16.86 0.44 -28.57
C THR A 422 -18.13 -0.16 -27.97
N ALA A 423 -18.59 -1.31 -28.46
CA ALA A 423 -19.78 -1.97 -27.92
C ALA A 423 -19.61 -2.35 -26.44
N ALA A 424 -18.44 -2.88 -26.06
CA ALA A 424 -18.12 -3.16 -24.68
C ALA A 424 -18.00 -1.87 -23.84
N LEU A 425 -17.48 -0.78 -24.42
CA LEU A 425 -17.36 0.50 -23.76
C LEU A 425 -18.74 1.13 -23.46
N VAL A 426 -19.73 0.98 -24.34
CA VAL A 426 -21.10 1.45 -24.10
C VAL A 426 -21.66 0.84 -22.82
N ALA A 427 -21.61 -0.49 -22.70
CA ALA A 427 -22.09 -1.18 -21.51
C ALA A 427 -21.25 -0.87 -20.25
N TYR A 428 -19.94 -0.70 -20.44
CA TYR A 428 -19.02 -0.34 -19.36
C TYR A 428 -19.26 1.09 -18.84
N ALA A 429 -19.60 2.04 -19.71
CA ALA A 429 -19.87 3.43 -19.39
C ALA A 429 -21.30 3.67 -18.88
N GLU A 430 -22.16 2.65 -18.88
CA GLU A 430 -23.54 2.78 -18.40
C GLU A 430 -23.59 3.39 -16.99
N HIS A 431 -24.49 4.36 -16.80
CA HIS A 431 -24.64 5.14 -15.54
C HIS A 431 -23.42 6.01 -15.14
N LYS A 432 -22.46 6.24 -16.05
CA LYS A 432 -21.33 7.14 -15.81
C LYS A 432 -21.45 8.46 -16.58
N MET A 433 -20.97 9.53 -15.98
CA MET A 433 -20.94 10.85 -16.60
C MET A 433 -19.70 11.02 -17.49
N TRP A 434 -19.64 10.26 -18.60
CA TRP A 434 -18.57 10.31 -19.60
C TRP A 434 -19.12 10.61 -21.00
N PRO A 435 -19.90 11.71 -21.20
CA PRO A 435 -20.62 11.96 -22.45
C PRO A 435 -19.69 12.15 -23.65
N GLU A 436 -18.48 12.65 -23.42
CA GLU A 436 -17.50 12.91 -24.46
C GLU A 436 -16.68 11.66 -24.88
N LEU A 437 -16.66 10.60 -24.08
CA LEU A 437 -15.77 9.47 -24.30
C LEU A 437 -16.11 8.69 -25.58
N LEU A 438 -17.37 8.29 -25.73
CA LEU A 438 -17.80 7.53 -26.91
C LEU A 438 -17.64 8.31 -28.20
N PRO A 439 -18.14 9.57 -28.32
CA PRO A 439 -17.92 10.37 -29.52
C PRO A 439 -16.43 10.54 -29.88
N ARG A 440 -15.58 10.72 -28.86
CA ARG A 440 -14.14 10.85 -29.07
C ARG A 440 -13.50 9.56 -29.57
N VAL A 441 -13.85 8.42 -28.97
CA VAL A 441 -13.36 7.10 -29.42
C VAL A 441 -13.71 6.84 -30.87
N GLU A 442 -14.93 7.14 -31.31
CA GLU A 442 -15.37 6.97 -32.67
C GLU A 442 -14.69 7.95 -33.65
N ALA A 443 -14.68 9.25 -33.30
CA ALA A 443 -14.23 10.30 -34.21
C ALA A 443 -12.70 10.35 -34.35
N GLU A 444 -11.96 10.15 -33.27
CA GLU A 444 -10.51 10.38 -33.23
C GLU A 444 -9.69 9.08 -33.19
N PHE A 445 -10.27 7.96 -32.75
CA PHE A 445 -9.55 6.70 -32.53
C PHE A 445 -10.14 5.51 -33.32
N GLY A 446 -11.06 5.77 -34.28
CA GLY A 446 -11.61 4.73 -35.15
C GLY A 446 -12.33 3.60 -34.40
N GLY A 447 -12.91 3.88 -33.26
CA GLY A 447 -13.60 2.91 -32.43
C GLY A 447 -12.70 2.09 -31.47
N ASP A 448 -11.44 2.51 -31.23
CA ASP A 448 -10.51 1.83 -30.33
C ASP A 448 -10.42 2.53 -28.96
N PRO A 449 -11.09 1.99 -27.90
CA PRO A 449 -11.04 2.58 -26.58
C PRO A 449 -9.65 2.55 -25.92
N ILE A 450 -8.80 1.59 -26.30
CA ILE A 450 -7.46 1.45 -25.72
C ILE A 450 -6.52 2.50 -26.30
N ALA A 451 -6.65 2.82 -27.59
CA ALA A 451 -5.91 3.92 -28.22
C ALA A 451 -6.30 5.28 -27.61
N GLU A 452 -7.58 5.51 -27.34
CA GLU A 452 -8.05 6.70 -26.60
C GLU A 452 -7.44 6.76 -25.20
N LEU A 453 -7.51 5.66 -24.45
CA LEU A 453 -6.92 5.57 -23.10
C LEU A 453 -5.42 5.90 -23.13
N TYR A 454 -4.68 5.36 -24.09
CA TYR A 454 -3.25 5.68 -24.26
C TYR A 454 -3.03 7.18 -24.43
N SER A 455 -3.79 7.84 -25.31
CA SER A 455 -3.67 9.28 -25.56
C SER A 455 -3.96 10.08 -24.28
N ARG A 456 -5.06 9.80 -23.62
CA ARG A 456 -5.48 10.49 -22.40
C ARG A 456 -4.47 10.30 -21.25
N VAL A 457 -3.97 9.10 -21.03
CA VAL A 457 -2.93 8.83 -20.02
C VAL A 457 -1.63 9.56 -20.36
N LYS A 458 -1.24 9.61 -21.63
CA LYS A 458 -0.04 10.32 -22.09
C LYS A 458 -0.10 11.82 -21.79
N ASP A 459 -1.24 12.45 -22.06
CA ASP A 459 -1.45 13.88 -21.83
C ASP A 459 -1.43 14.21 -20.32
N LEU A 460 -2.17 13.45 -19.52
CA LEU A 460 -2.18 13.60 -18.06
C LEU A 460 -0.79 13.33 -17.45
N ALA A 461 -0.04 12.35 -17.98
CA ALA A 461 1.31 12.07 -17.52
C ALA A 461 2.29 13.21 -17.85
N ALA A 462 2.12 13.85 -19.00
CA ALA A 462 2.92 15.01 -19.38
C ALA A 462 2.65 16.21 -18.44
N LEU A 463 1.38 16.44 -18.09
CA LEU A 463 1.01 17.46 -17.09
C LEU A 463 1.56 17.15 -15.70
N ALA A 464 1.43 15.92 -15.22
CA ALA A 464 2.01 15.53 -13.94
C ALA A 464 3.53 15.81 -13.90
N ARG A 465 4.25 15.49 -14.97
CA ARG A 465 5.69 15.79 -15.09
C ARG A 465 6.00 17.29 -15.07
N HIS A 466 5.17 18.14 -15.66
CA HIS A 466 5.31 19.60 -15.60
C HIS A 466 5.35 20.10 -14.15
N PHE A 467 4.60 19.47 -13.27
CA PHE A 467 4.58 19.76 -11.84
C PHE A 467 5.61 18.97 -11.02
N ASN A 468 6.57 18.28 -11.67
CA ASN A 468 7.50 17.36 -11.04
C ASN A 468 6.79 16.19 -10.30
N GLY A 469 5.63 15.79 -10.79
CA GLY A 469 4.81 14.72 -10.26
C GLY A 469 4.78 13.48 -11.16
N THR A 470 4.06 12.47 -10.70
CA THR A 470 3.81 11.21 -11.41
C THR A 470 2.33 10.83 -11.27
N LEU A 471 1.74 10.26 -12.32
CA LEU A 471 0.40 9.71 -12.23
C LEU A 471 0.35 8.54 -11.25
N SER A 472 -0.72 8.47 -10.46
CA SER A 472 -1.03 7.35 -9.59
C SER A 472 -2.33 6.68 -10.03
N ILE A 473 -2.32 5.36 -10.15
CA ILE A 473 -3.50 4.61 -10.61
C ILE A 473 -4.03 3.75 -9.46
N HIS A 474 -5.22 4.11 -8.96
CA HIS A 474 -5.84 3.47 -7.79
C HIS A 474 -6.77 2.31 -8.17
N SER A 475 -7.49 2.43 -9.28
CA SER A 475 -8.51 1.44 -9.69
C SER A 475 -7.98 0.43 -10.71
N GLY A 476 -6.67 0.13 -10.66
CA GLY A 476 -5.99 -0.71 -11.65
C GLY A 476 -6.15 -2.21 -11.48
N SER A 477 -6.69 -2.70 -10.36
CA SER A 477 -6.90 -4.14 -10.14
C SER A 477 -7.76 -4.76 -11.25
N GLY A 478 -7.33 -5.93 -11.78
CA GLY A 478 -8.05 -6.66 -12.82
C GLY A 478 -7.85 -6.17 -14.24
N LYS A 479 -6.92 -5.25 -14.49
CA LYS A 479 -6.63 -4.80 -15.85
C LYS A 479 -5.79 -5.82 -16.60
N GLN A 480 -6.16 -6.03 -17.88
CA GLN A 480 -5.47 -6.95 -18.79
C GLN A 480 -4.07 -6.41 -19.20
N ALA A 481 -3.19 -7.32 -19.60
CA ALA A 481 -1.80 -7.01 -19.97
C ALA A 481 -1.69 -5.91 -21.04
N GLN A 482 -2.59 -5.92 -22.05
CA GLN A 482 -2.61 -4.92 -23.11
C GLN A 482 -2.82 -3.50 -22.55
N VAL A 483 -3.75 -3.32 -21.61
CA VAL A 483 -4.02 -2.04 -20.95
C VAL A 483 -2.81 -1.59 -20.12
N LEU A 484 -2.22 -2.51 -19.35
CA LEU A 484 -1.03 -2.21 -18.56
C LEU A 484 0.15 -1.77 -19.43
N ASN A 485 0.37 -2.45 -20.55
CA ASN A 485 1.40 -2.09 -21.52
C ASN A 485 1.17 -0.70 -22.14
N GLN A 486 -0.07 -0.35 -22.47
CA GLN A 486 -0.38 0.98 -22.97
C GLN A 486 -0.16 2.07 -21.91
N ILE A 487 -0.52 1.80 -20.65
CA ILE A 487 -0.18 2.70 -19.53
C ILE A 487 1.33 2.86 -19.41
N GLY A 488 2.08 1.76 -19.44
CA GLY A 488 3.54 1.77 -19.38
C GLY A 488 4.16 2.63 -20.49
N ARG A 489 3.71 2.44 -21.71
CA ARG A 489 4.16 3.22 -22.89
C ARG A 489 3.78 4.70 -22.77
N ALA A 490 2.54 5.01 -22.42
CA ALA A 490 2.04 6.39 -22.29
C ALA A 490 2.80 7.18 -21.21
N THR A 491 3.18 6.52 -20.13
CA THR A 491 3.92 7.13 -19.02
C THR A 491 5.44 6.99 -19.15
N SER A 492 5.94 6.26 -20.14
CA SER A 492 7.35 5.84 -20.26
C SER A 492 7.84 5.08 -19.02
N GLY A 493 6.98 4.23 -18.48
CA GLY A 493 7.21 3.45 -17.25
C GLY A 493 7.21 4.28 -15.96
N ARG A 494 6.89 5.57 -16.02
CA ARG A 494 6.84 6.48 -14.86
C ARG A 494 5.40 6.59 -14.35
N VAL A 495 4.98 5.61 -13.58
CA VAL A 495 3.65 5.54 -12.98
C VAL A 495 3.75 4.95 -11.59
N ASN A 496 2.95 5.44 -10.66
CA ASN A 496 2.65 4.77 -9.40
C ASN A 496 1.39 3.92 -9.61
N TYR A 497 1.49 2.61 -9.40
CA TYR A 497 0.38 1.69 -9.64
C TYR A 497 0.01 0.97 -8.35
N LYS A 498 -1.20 1.22 -7.84
CA LYS A 498 -1.66 0.64 -6.58
C LYS A 498 -2.38 -0.68 -6.80
N ILE A 499 -2.00 -1.68 -5.99
CA ILE A 499 -2.62 -3.00 -5.97
C ILE A 499 -2.88 -3.45 -4.53
N SER A 500 -3.96 -4.16 -4.30
CA SER A 500 -4.24 -4.77 -3.00
C SER A 500 -5.10 -6.03 -3.09
N GLY A 501 -6.23 -5.95 -3.78
CA GLY A 501 -7.17 -7.06 -3.92
C GLY A 501 -6.56 -8.29 -4.59
N GLU A 502 -5.65 -8.09 -5.52
CA GLU A 502 -4.96 -9.16 -6.24
C GLU A 502 -4.11 -10.05 -5.33
N LEU A 503 -3.45 -9.47 -4.32
CA LEU A 503 -2.65 -10.26 -3.36
C LEU A 503 -3.54 -11.13 -2.46
N GLN A 504 -4.71 -10.60 -2.12
CA GLN A 504 -5.70 -11.33 -1.35
C GLN A 504 -6.34 -12.44 -2.18
N LEU A 505 -6.56 -12.20 -3.49
CA LEU A 505 -7.03 -13.23 -4.42
C LEU A 505 -6.06 -14.40 -4.47
N GLN A 506 -4.74 -14.18 -4.55
CA GLN A 506 -3.76 -15.27 -4.53
C GLN A 506 -3.90 -16.16 -3.29
N LEU A 507 -4.12 -15.56 -2.12
CA LEU A 507 -4.33 -16.33 -0.89
C LEU A 507 -5.61 -17.17 -0.97
N PHE A 508 -6.72 -16.59 -1.42
CA PHE A 508 -7.99 -17.31 -1.50
C PHE A 508 -7.97 -18.40 -2.58
N ASP A 509 -7.28 -18.19 -3.68
CA ASP A 509 -7.03 -19.22 -4.69
C ASP A 509 -6.30 -20.42 -4.07
N VAL A 510 -5.19 -20.17 -3.37
CA VAL A 510 -4.46 -21.25 -2.69
C VAL A 510 -5.32 -22.02 -1.70
N LEU A 511 -6.15 -21.32 -0.91
CA LEU A 511 -7.06 -21.97 0.04
C LEU A 511 -8.16 -22.80 -0.68
N SER A 512 -8.70 -22.26 -1.77
CA SER A 512 -9.77 -22.91 -2.55
C SER A 512 -9.29 -24.15 -3.33
N GLU A 513 -8.03 -24.21 -3.68
CA GLU A 513 -7.40 -25.31 -4.41
C GLU A 513 -6.98 -26.48 -3.49
N GLN A 514 -7.06 -26.30 -2.17
CA GLN A 514 -6.71 -27.37 -1.24
C GLN A 514 -7.70 -28.55 -1.33
N PRO A 515 -7.27 -29.77 -0.99
CA PRO A 515 -8.13 -30.94 -1.03
C PRO A 515 -9.43 -30.73 -0.26
N GLU A 516 -10.51 -31.24 -0.81
CA GLU A 516 -11.84 -31.21 -0.18
C GLU A 516 -11.78 -31.82 1.24
N GLY A 517 -12.42 -31.18 2.21
CA GLY A 517 -12.39 -31.57 3.62
C GLY A 517 -11.12 -31.19 4.38
N SER A 518 -10.09 -30.66 3.72
CA SER A 518 -8.91 -30.13 4.42
C SER A 518 -9.24 -28.88 5.24
N LYS A 519 -8.48 -28.62 6.32
CA LYS A 519 -8.71 -27.45 7.18
C LYS A 519 -8.69 -26.13 6.42
N CYS A 520 -7.79 -25.98 5.45
CA CYS A 520 -7.64 -24.76 4.65
C CYS A 520 -8.80 -24.60 3.67
N ARG A 521 -9.26 -25.69 3.03
CA ARG A 521 -10.44 -25.67 2.16
C ARG A 521 -11.71 -25.35 2.95
N LEU A 522 -11.92 -25.97 4.09
CA LEU A 522 -13.05 -25.69 4.98
C LEU A 522 -13.04 -24.26 5.52
N LEU A 523 -11.85 -23.68 5.78
CA LEU A 523 -11.74 -22.27 6.14
C LEU A 523 -12.24 -21.37 5.02
N PHE A 524 -11.80 -21.61 3.79
CA PHE A 524 -12.26 -20.86 2.61
C PHE A 524 -13.79 -20.95 2.46
N GLU A 525 -14.36 -22.16 2.56
CA GLU A 525 -15.80 -22.39 2.43
C GLU A 525 -16.61 -21.68 3.52
N ARG A 526 -16.13 -21.66 4.77
CA ARG A 526 -16.75 -20.90 5.86
C ARG A 526 -16.72 -19.38 5.61
N MET A 527 -15.61 -18.86 5.11
CA MET A 527 -15.50 -17.44 4.75
C MET A 527 -16.45 -17.10 3.60
N ALA A 528 -16.55 -17.94 2.58
CA ALA A 528 -17.48 -17.76 1.46
C ALA A 528 -18.94 -17.80 1.92
N ALA A 529 -19.31 -18.74 2.79
CA ALA A 529 -20.63 -18.82 3.38
C ALA A 529 -20.98 -17.57 4.20
N ARG A 530 -20.03 -17.05 5.00
CA ARG A 530 -20.22 -15.81 5.77
C ARG A 530 -20.39 -14.60 4.85
N CYS A 531 -19.60 -14.52 3.79
CA CYS A 531 -19.71 -13.48 2.76
C CYS A 531 -21.11 -13.49 2.12
N ASN A 532 -21.61 -14.66 1.73
CA ASN A 532 -22.94 -14.82 1.16
C ASN A 532 -24.05 -14.41 2.14
N SER A 533 -23.90 -14.72 3.41
CA SER A 533 -24.83 -14.31 4.46
C SER A 533 -24.90 -12.78 4.59
N PHE A 534 -23.77 -12.10 4.55
CA PHE A 534 -23.72 -10.63 4.55
C PHE A 534 -24.32 -10.02 3.28
N ALA A 535 -24.04 -10.60 2.11
CA ALA A 535 -24.63 -10.16 0.85
C ALA A 535 -26.17 -10.30 0.85
N ALA A 536 -26.69 -11.45 1.34
CA ALA A 536 -28.12 -11.67 1.46
C ALA A 536 -28.81 -10.68 2.43
N ALA A 537 -28.08 -10.23 3.45
CA ALA A 537 -28.54 -9.21 4.39
C ALA A 537 -28.39 -7.76 3.86
N GLY A 538 -27.91 -7.57 2.64
CA GLY A 538 -27.70 -6.23 2.07
C GLY A 538 -26.50 -5.47 2.65
N ALA A 539 -25.59 -6.11 3.36
CA ALA A 539 -24.48 -5.48 4.06
C ALA A 539 -23.47 -4.77 3.12
N PHE A 540 -23.47 -5.09 1.84
CA PHE A 540 -22.64 -4.45 0.82
C PHE A 540 -23.38 -3.36 0.02
N GLY A 541 -24.56 -2.91 0.47
CA GLY A 541 -25.36 -1.94 -0.22
C GLY A 541 -25.76 -2.40 -1.63
N GLU A 542 -25.63 -1.52 -2.61
CA GLU A 542 -25.94 -1.82 -4.02
C GLU A 542 -25.09 -2.99 -4.60
N GLU A 543 -23.88 -3.22 -4.07
CA GLU A 543 -23.02 -4.32 -4.49
C GLU A 543 -23.51 -5.69 -3.99
N SER A 544 -24.47 -5.76 -3.07
CA SER A 544 -24.98 -7.04 -2.53
C SER A 544 -25.59 -7.92 -3.60
N ALA A 545 -26.30 -7.35 -4.58
CA ALA A 545 -26.86 -8.08 -5.70
C ALA A 545 -25.77 -8.70 -6.61
N LEU A 546 -24.69 -7.97 -6.83
CA LEU A 546 -23.51 -8.45 -7.57
C LEU A 546 -22.81 -9.55 -6.81
N ALA A 547 -22.64 -9.42 -5.49
CA ALA A 547 -22.07 -10.46 -4.65
C ALA A 547 -22.86 -11.75 -4.75
N ALA A 548 -24.18 -11.70 -4.67
CA ALA A 548 -25.07 -12.87 -4.83
C ALA A 548 -24.92 -13.51 -6.23
N LYS A 549 -24.82 -12.70 -7.29
CA LYS A 549 -24.63 -13.18 -8.66
C LYS A 549 -23.33 -13.97 -8.85
N TYR A 550 -22.23 -13.51 -8.24
CA TYR A 550 -20.91 -14.09 -8.44
C TYR A 550 -20.53 -15.14 -7.38
N SER A 551 -21.28 -15.25 -6.28
CA SER A 551 -20.95 -16.14 -5.16
C SER A 551 -20.89 -17.61 -5.52
N GLY A 552 -21.67 -18.06 -6.51
CA GLY A 552 -21.68 -19.45 -6.98
C GLY A 552 -20.55 -19.80 -7.95
N SER A 553 -19.92 -18.82 -8.59
CA SER A 553 -18.93 -19.06 -9.66
C SER A 553 -17.50 -19.24 -9.13
N TYR A 554 -17.19 -18.74 -7.95
CA TYR A 554 -15.83 -18.73 -7.41
C TYR A 554 -15.31 -20.14 -7.04
N LEU A 555 -16.15 -20.99 -6.48
CA LEU A 555 -15.78 -22.31 -5.96
C LEU A 555 -15.33 -23.34 -7.03
N GLY A 556 -15.52 -23.06 -8.30
CA GLY A 556 -15.15 -23.96 -9.39
C GLY A 556 -14.20 -23.37 -10.43
N GLU A 557 -13.85 -22.10 -10.34
CA GLU A 557 -13.22 -21.35 -11.43
C GLU A 557 -11.86 -20.75 -11.13
N ALA A 558 -11.36 -20.80 -9.89
CA ALA A 558 -10.04 -20.28 -9.54
C ALA A 558 -8.93 -20.88 -10.44
N SER A 559 -9.09 -22.13 -10.87
CA SER A 559 -8.18 -22.82 -11.79
C SER A 559 -8.38 -22.46 -13.28
N LYS A 560 -9.48 -21.79 -13.64
CA LYS A 560 -9.83 -21.48 -15.04
C LYS A 560 -9.44 -20.09 -15.50
N GLY A 561 -8.71 -19.34 -14.68
CA GLY A 561 -8.32 -17.96 -14.95
C GLY A 561 -9.20 -16.93 -14.26
N ARG A 562 -8.74 -15.69 -14.24
CA ARG A 562 -9.41 -14.59 -13.54
C ARG A 562 -10.52 -14.01 -14.38
N THR A 563 -11.74 -14.02 -13.83
CA THR A 563 -12.90 -13.35 -14.40
C THR A 563 -13.26 -12.12 -13.55
N ASP A 564 -14.04 -11.21 -14.10
CA ASP A 564 -14.55 -10.04 -13.36
C ASP A 564 -15.31 -10.47 -12.10
N GLY A 565 -16.03 -11.61 -12.14
CA GLY A 565 -16.71 -12.20 -11.01
C GLY A 565 -15.77 -12.59 -9.88
N ASN A 566 -14.65 -13.24 -10.19
CA ASN A 566 -13.64 -13.62 -9.20
C ASN A 566 -13.01 -12.40 -8.54
N LEU A 567 -12.70 -11.37 -9.32
CA LEU A 567 -12.13 -10.13 -8.82
C LEU A 567 -13.11 -9.37 -7.92
N PHE A 568 -14.40 -9.42 -8.22
CA PHE A 568 -15.44 -8.87 -7.35
C PHE A 568 -15.50 -9.61 -6.02
N LEU A 569 -15.53 -10.93 -6.05
CA LEU A 569 -15.72 -11.77 -4.87
C LEU A 569 -14.59 -11.58 -3.85
N VAL A 570 -13.36 -11.39 -4.32
CA VAL A 570 -12.19 -11.13 -3.45
C VAL A 570 -12.40 -9.95 -2.52
N PHE A 571 -13.04 -8.88 -2.98
CA PHE A 571 -13.31 -7.73 -2.13
C PHE A 571 -14.25 -8.07 -0.98
N TRP A 572 -15.32 -8.81 -1.25
CA TRP A 572 -16.30 -9.18 -0.23
C TRP A 572 -15.75 -10.26 0.72
N LEU A 573 -15.04 -11.27 0.21
CA LEU A 573 -14.32 -12.24 1.05
C LEU A 573 -13.33 -11.54 1.97
N GLY A 574 -12.62 -10.54 1.45
CA GLY A 574 -11.70 -9.71 2.24
C GLY A 574 -12.39 -8.97 3.38
N ASN A 575 -13.63 -8.55 3.19
CA ASN A 575 -14.39 -7.83 4.20
C ASN A 575 -14.81 -8.71 5.39
N VAL A 576 -14.96 -10.02 5.22
CA VAL A 576 -15.35 -10.91 6.33
C VAL A 576 -14.17 -11.29 7.22
N VAL A 577 -12.94 -10.97 6.87
CA VAL A 577 -11.72 -11.29 7.65
C VAL A 577 -11.81 -10.80 9.09
N GLY A 578 -12.36 -9.61 9.30
CA GLY A 578 -12.55 -9.03 10.63
C GLY A 578 -13.79 -9.53 11.37
N SER A 579 -14.67 -10.33 10.74
CA SER A 579 -15.85 -10.90 11.37
C SER A 579 -15.54 -12.23 12.06
N LYS A 580 -16.47 -12.69 12.89
CA LYS A 580 -16.36 -13.96 13.62
C LYS A 580 -16.99 -15.11 12.82
N ASP A 581 -16.44 -16.29 12.96
CA ASP A 581 -17.06 -17.54 12.51
C ASP A 581 -18.15 -18.00 13.48
N THR A 582 -18.72 -19.19 13.21
CA THR A 582 -19.75 -19.81 14.06
C THR A 582 -19.29 -20.13 15.49
N ASP A 583 -17.98 -20.27 15.68
CA ASP A 583 -17.37 -20.58 16.97
C ASP A 583 -16.98 -19.32 17.75
N GLY A 584 -17.33 -18.13 17.23
CA GLY A 584 -17.04 -16.84 17.83
C GLY A 584 -15.59 -16.39 17.65
N ARG A 585 -14.81 -17.04 16.79
CA ARG A 585 -13.43 -16.73 16.51
C ARG A 585 -13.31 -15.88 15.24
N PHE A 586 -12.50 -14.83 15.27
CA PHE A 586 -12.25 -13.99 14.08
C PHE A 586 -11.56 -14.77 12.96
N PHE A 587 -12.02 -14.62 11.72
CA PHE A 587 -11.36 -15.22 10.55
C PHE A 587 -9.90 -14.79 10.41
N LYS A 588 -9.58 -13.55 10.78
CA LYS A 588 -8.19 -13.07 10.84
C LYS A 588 -7.28 -14.01 11.62
N ARG A 589 -7.75 -14.56 12.76
CA ARG A 589 -6.96 -15.50 13.58
C ARG A 589 -6.69 -16.82 12.88
N HIS A 590 -7.66 -17.32 12.11
CA HIS A 590 -7.45 -18.52 11.32
C HIS A 590 -6.44 -18.30 10.19
N LEU A 591 -6.45 -17.10 9.57
CA LEU A 591 -5.48 -16.74 8.53
C LEU A 591 -4.07 -16.52 9.10
N ASP A 592 -3.96 -16.01 10.32
CA ASP A 592 -2.66 -15.85 11.01
C ASP A 592 -2.01 -17.20 11.38
N GLU A 593 -2.80 -18.29 11.44
CA GLU A 593 -2.36 -19.64 11.82
C GLU A 593 -2.31 -20.62 10.65
N LEU A 594 -2.29 -20.13 9.41
CA LEU A 594 -2.17 -20.98 8.22
C LEU A 594 -0.86 -21.79 8.26
N PRO A 595 -0.90 -23.04 7.75
CA PRO A 595 0.30 -23.85 7.61
C PRO A 595 1.40 -23.13 6.81
N PRO A 596 2.69 -23.29 7.18
CA PRO A 596 3.80 -22.62 6.50
C PRO A 596 3.87 -22.85 4.99
N GLU A 597 3.50 -24.04 4.52
CA GLU A 597 3.45 -24.39 3.10
C GLU A 597 2.39 -23.58 2.34
N ILE A 598 1.24 -23.33 2.94
CA ILE A 598 0.15 -22.50 2.37
C ILE A 598 0.59 -21.04 2.31
N VAL A 599 1.18 -20.53 3.38
CA VAL A 599 1.74 -19.18 3.43
C VAL A 599 2.81 -19.01 2.35
N LYS A 600 3.72 -19.96 2.22
CA LYS A 600 4.79 -19.93 1.21
C LYS A 600 4.25 -19.94 -0.21
N GLU A 601 3.26 -20.79 -0.49
CA GLU A 601 2.62 -20.84 -1.83
C GLU A 601 1.97 -19.51 -2.18
N ALA A 602 1.19 -18.92 -1.26
CA ALA A 602 0.58 -17.60 -1.45
C ALA A 602 1.64 -16.50 -1.65
N GLN A 603 2.75 -16.55 -0.91
CA GLN A 603 3.87 -15.62 -1.07
C GLN A 603 4.53 -15.76 -2.44
N VAL A 604 4.75 -16.97 -2.94
CA VAL A 604 5.31 -17.20 -4.28
C VAL A 604 4.40 -16.59 -5.35
N ARG A 605 3.10 -16.85 -5.29
CA ARG A 605 2.13 -16.28 -6.24
C ARG A 605 2.09 -14.74 -6.16
N ASN A 606 2.08 -14.17 -4.98
CA ASN A 606 2.14 -12.72 -4.79
C ASN A 606 3.41 -12.12 -5.39
N THR A 607 4.57 -12.73 -5.14
CA THR A 607 5.85 -12.30 -5.72
C THR A 607 5.81 -12.33 -7.24
N GLN A 608 5.35 -13.42 -7.83
CA GLN A 608 5.22 -13.58 -9.29
C GLN A 608 4.28 -12.55 -9.90
N TYR A 609 3.14 -12.29 -9.26
CA TYR A 609 2.19 -11.29 -9.73
C TYR A 609 2.77 -9.86 -9.73
N ILE A 610 3.46 -9.47 -8.65
CA ILE A 610 4.09 -8.14 -8.58
C ILE A 610 5.18 -7.97 -9.64
N ILE A 611 6.00 -9.01 -9.87
CA ILE A 611 7.04 -9.00 -10.92
C ILE A 611 6.39 -8.92 -12.32
N TRP A 612 5.34 -9.71 -12.56
CA TRP A 612 4.60 -9.66 -13.82
C TRP A 612 4.04 -8.26 -14.07
N LEU A 613 3.39 -7.65 -13.08
CA LEU A 613 2.86 -6.30 -13.17
C LEU A 613 3.93 -5.27 -13.49
N ALA A 614 5.09 -5.34 -12.81
CA ALA A 614 6.23 -4.47 -13.09
C ALA A 614 6.71 -4.59 -14.54
N THR A 615 6.77 -5.82 -15.06
CA THR A 615 7.17 -6.09 -16.44
C THR A 615 6.16 -5.49 -17.44
N GLN A 616 4.85 -5.65 -17.19
CA GLN A 616 3.83 -5.07 -18.06
C GLN A 616 3.86 -3.53 -18.09
N LEU A 617 4.07 -2.89 -16.94
CA LEU A 617 4.10 -1.43 -16.83
C LEU A 617 5.39 -0.79 -17.36
N ARG A 618 6.39 -1.56 -17.72
CA ARG A 618 7.61 -1.04 -18.34
C ARG A 618 7.49 -0.88 -19.87
N GLY A 619 6.48 -1.48 -20.50
CA GLY A 619 6.17 -1.38 -21.92
C GLY A 619 6.99 -2.36 -22.74
#